data_e7394c1ccdea904393b3d8d9da027b3e
#
_entry.id   e7394c1ccdea904393b3d8d9da027b3e
#
_cell.length_a   1.000
_cell.length_b   1.000
_cell.length_c   1.000
_cell.angle_alpha   90.00
_cell.angle_beta   90.00
_cell.angle_gamma   90.00
#
_symmetry.space_group_name_H-M   'P 1'
#
loop_
_entity.id
_entity.type
_entity.pdbx_description
1 polymer ?
#
loop_
_entity_poly.entity_id
_entity_poly.type
_entity_poly.pdbx_seq_one_letter_code
_entity_poly.pdbx_strand_id
1 'polypeptide(L)' 'MSTKRKVMVSHYTPNLKTNSVELVEKGEATFHEFGFEGFEGEGSCCVAIVEWPNGEVKTVYVEHIRFLDSEVPHEQS' A
#
# COMPACT_ATOMS: atom_id res chain seq x y z
N MET A 1 -4.52 22.36 7.59
CA MET A 1 -5.29 21.34 7.43
C MET A 1 -4.67 20.28 6.64
N SER A 2 -4.72 19.11 7.06
CA SER A 2 -4.11 18.08 6.35
C SER A 2 -5.08 17.44 5.41
N THR A 3 -4.62 17.08 4.27
CA THR A 3 -5.44 16.43 3.31
C THR A 3 -5.06 14.99 3.24
N LYS A 4 -6.02 14.12 3.47
CA LYS A 4 -5.73 12.72 3.41
C LYS A 4 -5.75 12.27 1.97
N ARG A 5 -4.85 11.41 1.64
CA ARG A 5 -4.70 10.94 0.27
C ARG A 5 -5.27 9.54 0.13
N LYS A 6 -5.81 9.26 -1.03
CA LYS A 6 -6.33 7.93 -1.29
C LYS A 6 -5.28 7.09 -1.95
N VAL A 7 -5.24 5.83 -1.57
CA VAL A 7 -4.31 4.88 -2.16
C VAL A 7 -5.05 3.63 -2.58
N MET A 8 -4.55 2.98 -3.58
CA MET A 8 -5.02 1.66 -3.96
C MET A 8 -4.10 0.67 -3.29
N VAL A 9 -4.66 -0.25 -2.53
CA VAL A 9 -3.89 -1.25 -1.81
C VAL A 9 -3.97 -2.55 -2.60
N SER A 10 -2.84 -3.19 -2.77
CA SER A 10 -2.77 -4.45 -3.50
C SER A 10 -2.13 -5.50 -2.61
N HIS A 11 -2.27 -6.74 -2.98
CA HIS A 11 -1.61 -7.82 -2.28
C HIS A 11 -1.25 -8.90 -3.27
N TYR A 12 -0.30 -9.74 -2.89
CA TYR A 12 0.11 -10.83 -3.75
C TYR A 12 -0.73 -12.06 -3.42
N THR A 13 -1.15 -12.73 -4.46
CA THR A 13 -1.97 -13.92 -4.33
C THR A 13 -1.38 -15.02 -5.19
N PRO A 14 -1.27 -16.22 -4.68
CA PRO A 14 -0.74 -17.30 -5.50
C PRO A 14 -1.75 -17.71 -6.56
N ASN A 15 -1.26 -17.97 -7.74
CA ASN A 15 -2.09 -18.46 -8.82
C ASN A 15 -1.67 -19.90 -9.06
N LEU A 16 -2.52 -20.83 -8.64
CA LEU A 16 -2.17 -22.22 -8.73
C LEU A 16 -2.16 -22.76 -10.15
N LYS A 17 -2.82 -22.10 -11.05
CA LYS A 17 -2.82 -22.56 -12.42
C LYS A 17 -1.51 -22.28 -13.10
N THR A 18 -0.90 -21.15 -12.82
CA THR A 18 0.35 -20.79 -13.46
C THR A 18 1.53 -20.98 -12.54
N ASN A 19 1.27 -21.37 -11.28
CA ASN A 19 2.32 -21.59 -10.30
C ASN A 19 3.14 -20.32 -10.12
N SER A 20 2.52 -19.18 -10.12
CA SER A 20 3.19 -17.92 -9.93
C SER A 20 2.41 -17.08 -8.95
N VAL A 21 2.92 -15.90 -8.64
CA VAL A 21 2.28 -15.00 -7.70
C VAL A 21 1.84 -13.76 -8.47
N GLU A 22 0.61 -13.36 -8.26
CA GLU A 22 0.07 -12.21 -8.96
C GLU A 22 -0.30 -11.11 -8.00
N LEU A 23 -0.15 -9.88 -8.42
CA LEU A 23 -0.51 -8.72 -7.62
C LEU A 23 -1.96 -8.38 -7.92
N VAL A 24 -2.79 -8.40 -6.90
CA VAL A 24 -4.21 -8.18 -7.05
C VAL A 24 -4.61 -6.96 -6.25
N GLU A 25 -5.38 -6.07 -6.86
CA GLU A 25 -5.83 -4.88 -6.16
C GLU A 25 -6.91 -5.24 -5.18
N LYS A 26 -6.74 -4.76 -3.94
CA LYS A 26 -7.66 -5.08 -2.89
C LYS A 26 -8.70 -4.01 -2.70
N GLY A 27 -8.40 -2.77 -2.94
CA GLY A 27 -9.35 -1.70 -2.79
C GLY A 27 -8.70 -0.40 -2.39
N GLU A 28 -9.51 0.63 -2.27
CA GLU A 28 -9.02 1.94 -1.92
C GLU A 28 -9.03 2.14 -0.42
N ALA A 29 -8.05 2.83 0.07
CA ALA A 29 -7.97 3.17 1.48
C ALA A 29 -7.46 4.60 1.60
N THR A 30 -7.52 5.14 2.79
CA THR A 30 -7.03 6.49 3.05
C THR A 30 -5.67 6.37 3.70
N PHE A 31 -4.70 7.03 3.10
CA PHE A 31 -3.33 6.98 3.61
C PHE A 31 -3.20 7.99 4.75
N HIS A 32 -2.61 7.57 5.84
CA HIS A 32 -2.36 8.45 6.96
C HIS A 32 -0.90 8.87 7.04
N GLU A 33 -0.01 7.93 7.12
CA GLU A 33 1.40 8.26 7.22
C GLU A 33 2.25 7.05 6.99
N PHE A 34 3.52 7.25 6.79
CA PHE A 34 4.47 6.16 6.69
C PHE A 34 4.94 5.80 8.08
N GLY A 35 5.29 4.56 8.27
CA GLY A 35 5.84 4.09 9.52
C GLY A 35 6.87 3.01 9.27
N PHE A 36 7.34 2.40 10.35
CA PHE A 36 8.31 1.34 10.22
C PHE A 36 7.88 0.18 11.09
N GLU A 37 8.11 -1.03 10.60
CA GLU A 37 7.89 -2.22 11.39
C GLU A 37 9.19 -2.94 11.47
N GLY A 38 9.63 -3.31 12.63
CA GLY A 38 10.85 -4.02 12.81
C GLY A 38 10.61 -5.46 13.16
N PHE A 39 11.48 -6.35 12.67
CA PHE A 39 11.39 -7.73 13.03
C PHE A 39 12.70 -8.09 13.66
N GLU A 40 12.65 -8.85 14.75
CA GLU A 40 13.83 -9.20 15.45
C GLU A 40 14.80 -9.86 14.52
N GLY A 41 16.00 -9.36 14.45
CA GLY A 41 17.01 -9.94 13.61
C GLY A 41 16.92 -9.61 12.15
N GLU A 42 15.93 -8.80 11.77
CA GLU A 42 15.75 -8.55 10.38
C GLU A 42 15.78 -7.10 10.01
N GLY A 43 15.94 -6.20 10.89
CA GLY A 43 15.90 -4.79 10.58
C GLY A 43 14.47 -4.32 10.44
N SER A 44 14.27 -3.15 9.90
CA SER A 44 12.93 -2.59 9.82
C SER A 44 12.52 -2.37 8.39
N CYS A 45 11.24 -2.39 8.15
CA CYS A 45 10.67 -2.16 6.86
C CYS A 45 9.78 -0.95 6.89
N CYS A 46 9.75 -0.21 5.82
CA CYS A 46 8.86 0.94 5.72
C CYS A 46 7.46 0.46 5.36
N VAL A 47 6.48 0.92 6.08
CA VAL A 47 5.10 0.54 5.83
C VAL A 47 4.25 1.80 5.73
N ALA A 48 3.07 1.66 5.17
CA ALA A 48 2.11 2.74 5.10
C ALA A 48 0.97 2.44 6.03
N ILE A 49 0.52 3.42 6.78
CA ILE A 49 -0.61 3.26 7.68
C ILE A 49 -1.83 3.77 6.94
N VAL A 50 -2.79 2.90 6.73
CA VAL A 50 -3.97 3.24 5.93
C VAL A 50 -5.23 2.91 6.70
N GLU A 51 -6.29 3.61 6.37
CA GLU A 51 -7.58 3.37 6.98
C GLU A 51 -8.55 2.93 5.91
N TRP A 52 -9.17 1.79 6.09
CA TRP A 52 -10.15 1.27 5.16
C TRP A 52 -11.48 1.98 5.33
N PRO A 53 -12.37 1.91 4.36
CA PRO A 53 -13.65 2.61 4.45
C PRO A 53 -14.49 2.23 5.66
N ASN A 54 -14.29 1.03 6.21
CA ASN A 54 -15.04 0.62 7.37
C ASN A 54 -14.41 1.12 8.66
N GLY A 55 -13.33 1.90 8.58
CA GLY A 55 -12.69 2.46 9.76
C GLY A 55 -11.53 1.67 10.30
N GLU A 56 -11.24 0.51 9.71
CA GLU A 56 -10.10 -0.26 10.19
C GLU A 56 -8.82 0.35 9.77
N VAL A 57 -7.86 0.40 10.67
CA VAL A 57 -6.54 0.96 10.38
C VAL A 57 -5.55 -0.18 10.32
N LYS A 58 -4.81 -0.26 9.24
CA LYS A 58 -3.88 -1.35 9.01
C LYS A 58 -2.57 -0.81 8.48
N THR A 59 -1.53 -1.63 8.61
CA THR A 59 -0.27 -1.29 7.98
C THR A 59 -0.08 -2.19 6.77
N VAL A 60 0.45 -1.64 5.71
CA VAL A 60 0.76 -2.41 4.51
C VAL A 60 2.13 -2.00 4.04
N TYR A 61 2.82 -2.88 3.32
CA TYR A 61 4.14 -2.55 2.81
C TYR A 61 3.99 -1.48 1.74
N VAL A 62 4.93 -0.56 1.71
CA VAL A 62 4.84 0.57 0.80
C VAL A 62 4.77 0.14 -0.65
N GLU A 63 5.35 -1.01 -0.98
CA GLU A 63 5.31 -1.45 -2.35
C GLU A 63 3.94 -1.96 -2.75
N HIS A 64 3.03 -2.10 -1.81
CA HIS A 64 1.69 -2.58 -2.10
C HIS A 64 0.68 -1.45 -2.20
N ILE A 65 1.11 -0.21 -2.18
CA ILE A 65 0.18 0.89 -2.34
C ILE A 65 0.55 1.75 -3.53
N ARG A 66 -0.44 2.41 -4.08
CA ARG A 66 -0.23 3.35 -5.17
C ARG A 66 -1.12 4.53 -4.90
N PHE A 67 -0.56 5.73 -4.87
CA PHE A 67 -1.36 6.91 -4.63
C PHE A 67 -2.23 7.20 -5.84
N LEU A 68 -3.51 7.37 -5.58
CA LEU A 68 -4.46 7.57 -6.65
C LEU A 68 -4.51 9.02 -7.12
N ASP A 69 -4.07 9.93 -6.28
CA ASP A 69 -4.10 11.33 -6.63
C ASP A 69 -2.81 11.81 -7.29
N SER A 70 -1.93 10.89 -7.62
CA SER A 70 -0.70 11.26 -8.20
C SER A 70 -0.90 11.64 -9.62
N GLU A 71 -0.81 12.92 -9.98
CA GLU A 71 -0.96 13.21 -11.27
C GLU A 71 0.27 13.51 -11.86
N VAL A 72 1.14 12.67 -11.92
CA VAL A 72 2.41 12.83 -12.35
C VAL A 72 2.44 13.14 -13.74
N PRO A 73 2.77 14.22 -14.05
CA PRO A 73 2.89 14.52 -15.36
C PRO A 73 4.00 13.79 -15.93
N HIS A 74 4.04 13.35 -16.29
CA HIS A 74 4.92 12.71 -16.55
C HIS A 74 5.81 13.07 -17.20
N GLU A 75 5.90 13.55 -17.10
CA GLU A 75 6.64 13.91 -17.60
C GLU A 75 7.53 13.83 -17.44
N GLN A 76 7.85 13.83 -17.04
CA GLN A 76 8.72 13.80 -16.86
C GLN A 76 9.09 13.08 -17.15
N SER A 77 8.96 12.75 -17.32
CA SER A 77 9.40 12.21 -17.69
C SER A 77 9.91 12.28 -18.13
#